data_927042572ddd9f307e3c09c0f9761b0f
#
_entry.id   927042572ddd9f307e3c09c0f9761b0f
#
_cell.length_a   1.000
_cell.length_b   1.000
_cell.length_c   1.000
_cell.angle_alpha   90.00
_cell.angle_beta   90.00
_cell.angle_gamma   90.00
#
_symmetry.space_group_name_H-M   'P 1'
#
loop_
_entity.id
_entity.type
_entity.pdbx_description
1 polymer ?
#
loop_
_entity_poly.entity_id
_entity_poly.type
_entity_poly.pdbx_seq_one_letter_code
_entity_poly.pdbx_strand_id
1 'polypeptide(L)'
;MEKTWRWFGKNDKITLAMLREIGVEGIVTALHDVPNGEIWTREKIRDLREYIESYGMRWSVVESLPVSESIKYAGPDRDQLIENYKQSLRNPAAEGIHTICYNFMPVLDWARTDLLHPNPNGTSNLYFSFAQFAYFDIYILKRENAEQDWKAMGEKMDRDIVGEAAALRQTMTPEDDHQLVENIIVKTQGFVSGNIREDDEHPVELFRQLLSLYKGITKDQLRENMRYFLSAIMPVCEECDMYMCVHPDDPPFQILGLPRIVTCDEDIEWFLNAVDNPHNGLTFCAGSLSAGRHNDITALARKYAARTWFVHMRSCHIFDNGDFTEAGHLGGRADLIELARIFESVNPRLPMRVDHGMTMLGDENRGYNAGYSFLGRMFAMGQVQGILATVDRELGIEYKQPMSFQQ
;
A
#
# COMPACT_ATOMS: atom_id res chain seq x y z
N MET A 1 -9.49 6.71 16.60
CA MET A 1 -8.90 5.57 15.84
C MET A 1 -7.73 4.94 16.61
N GLU A 2 -7.49 3.66 16.43
CA GLU A 2 -6.32 2.97 16.98
C GLU A 2 -5.06 3.37 16.25
N LYS A 3 -4.03 3.80 16.95
CA LYS A 3 -2.74 4.23 16.40
C LYS A 3 -1.88 3.00 16.12
N THR A 4 -1.72 2.65 14.85
CA THR A 4 -0.95 1.48 14.44
C THR A 4 0.29 1.85 13.63
N TRP A 5 1.20 0.89 13.50
CA TRP A 5 2.46 1.09 12.80
C TRP A 5 2.84 -0.13 11.97
N ARG A 6 3.21 0.10 10.69
CA ARG A 6 3.79 -0.94 9.84
C ARG A 6 5.18 -1.31 10.33
N TRP A 7 5.34 -2.56 10.76
CA TRP A 7 6.57 -3.13 11.28
C TRP A 7 6.95 -4.39 10.49
N PHE A 8 8.21 -4.52 10.10
CA PHE A 8 8.69 -5.56 9.17
C PHE A 8 9.27 -6.79 9.87
N GLY A 9 8.85 -7.05 11.10
CA GLY A 9 9.25 -8.24 11.85
C GLY A 9 10.49 -8.03 12.72
N LYS A 10 10.96 -9.12 13.33
CA LYS A 10 12.00 -9.09 14.38
C LYS A 10 13.36 -8.54 13.90
N ASN A 11 13.58 -8.48 12.59
CA ASN A 11 14.79 -7.92 11.98
C ASN A 11 14.67 -6.43 11.60
N ASP A 12 13.48 -5.83 11.76
CA ASP A 12 13.26 -4.41 11.53
C ASP A 12 14.18 -3.57 12.42
N LYS A 13 14.79 -2.56 11.83
CA LYS A 13 15.64 -1.61 12.57
C LYS A 13 14.85 -0.72 13.52
N ILE A 14 13.55 -0.59 13.28
CA ILE A 14 12.60 0.09 14.17
C ILE A 14 12.04 -0.96 15.12
N THR A 15 12.44 -0.88 16.38
CA THR A 15 12.07 -1.88 17.40
C THR A 15 10.69 -1.62 17.98
N LEU A 16 10.03 -2.66 18.49
CA LEU A 16 8.75 -2.52 19.19
C LEU A 16 8.84 -1.61 20.42
N ALA A 17 9.99 -1.56 21.10
CA ALA A 17 10.22 -0.63 22.22
C ALA A 17 10.12 0.83 21.75
N MET A 18 10.76 1.19 20.62
CA MET A 18 10.66 2.54 20.03
C MET A 18 9.22 2.91 19.70
N LEU A 19 8.44 1.95 19.17
CA LEU A 19 7.04 2.16 18.82
C LEU A 19 6.15 2.40 20.03
N ARG A 20 6.38 1.66 21.10
CA ARG A 20 5.68 1.85 22.36
C ARG A 20 5.93 3.26 22.95
N GLU A 21 7.16 3.76 22.89
CA GLU A 21 7.53 5.09 23.40
C GLU A 21 6.77 6.23 22.71
N ILE A 22 6.43 6.08 21.44
CA ILE A 22 5.67 7.08 20.66
C ILE A 22 4.16 6.84 20.68
N GLY A 23 3.67 5.93 21.52
CA GLY A 23 2.23 5.71 21.73
C GLY A 23 1.54 4.89 20.65
N VAL A 24 2.25 4.02 19.95
CA VAL A 24 1.65 3.00 19.08
C VAL A 24 0.91 1.97 19.94
N GLU A 25 -0.33 1.68 19.60
CA GLU A 25 -1.21 0.75 20.30
C GLU A 25 -1.26 -0.63 19.62
N GLY A 26 -1.15 -0.62 18.29
CA GLY A 26 -1.25 -1.82 17.46
C GLY A 26 -0.18 -1.92 16.39
N ILE A 27 0.16 -3.14 16.06
CA ILE A 27 1.14 -3.46 15.03
C ILE A 27 0.43 -3.94 13.76
N VAL A 28 0.90 -3.44 12.64
CA VAL A 28 0.54 -3.88 11.30
C VAL A 28 1.74 -4.62 10.72
N THR A 29 1.61 -5.91 10.50
CA THR A 29 2.72 -6.75 10.02
C THR A 29 2.23 -8.00 9.29
N ALA A 30 3.16 -8.82 8.82
CA ALA A 30 2.92 -10.07 8.11
C ALA A 30 3.97 -11.13 8.50
N LEU A 31 3.74 -12.38 8.12
CA LEU A 31 4.78 -13.42 8.17
C LEU A 31 5.64 -13.33 6.90
N HIS A 32 6.65 -12.45 6.94
CA HIS A 32 7.51 -12.16 5.79
C HIS A 32 8.43 -13.33 5.38
N ASP A 33 8.54 -14.36 6.22
CA ASP A 33 9.33 -15.57 5.99
C ASP A 33 8.53 -16.74 5.40
N VAL A 34 7.23 -16.55 5.16
CA VAL A 34 6.38 -17.57 4.52
C VAL A 34 6.24 -17.23 3.04
N PRO A 35 6.62 -18.14 2.14
CA PRO A 35 6.48 -17.93 0.70
C PRO A 35 5.04 -17.64 0.29
N ASN A 36 4.89 -16.82 -0.77
CA ASN A 36 3.58 -16.49 -1.32
C ASN A 36 2.83 -17.76 -1.79
N GLY A 37 1.57 -17.91 -1.38
CA GLY A 37 0.73 -19.07 -1.68
C GLY A 37 0.81 -20.23 -0.67
N GLU A 38 1.76 -20.21 0.25
CA GLU A 38 1.83 -21.18 1.33
C GLU A 38 0.89 -20.83 2.48
N ILE A 39 0.49 -21.85 3.25
CA ILE A 39 -0.38 -21.69 4.41
C ILE A 39 0.39 -21.09 5.57
N TRP A 40 -0.12 -20.01 6.14
CA TRP A 40 0.35 -19.46 7.40
C TRP A 40 -0.09 -20.35 8.56
N THR A 41 0.85 -20.95 9.26
CA THR A 41 0.54 -21.85 10.38
C THR A 41 0.15 -21.06 11.64
N ARG A 42 -0.75 -21.62 12.47
CA ARG A 42 -1.13 -21.02 13.75
C ARG A 42 0.05 -20.81 14.68
N GLU A 43 1.01 -21.73 14.66
CA GLU A 43 2.23 -21.64 15.48
C GLU A 43 3.02 -20.38 15.16
N LYS A 44 3.37 -20.16 13.90
CA LYS A 44 4.11 -18.94 13.46
C LYS A 44 3.34 -17.65 13.78
N ILE A 45 2.03 -17.66 13.59
CA ILE A 45 1.17 -16.51 13.92
C ILE A 45 1.20 -16.23 15.42
N ARG A 46 1.01 -17.25 16.25
CA ARG A 46 1.03 -17.16 17.71
C ARG A 46 2.36 -16.64 18.21
N ASP A 47 3.48 -17.19 17.74
CA ASP A 47 4.83 -16.79 18.14
C ASP A 47 5.09 -15.30 17.86
N LEU A 48 4.63 -14.79 16.71
CA LEU A 48 4.77 -13.40 16.38
C LEU A 48 3.81 -12.51 17.19
N ARG A 49 2.55 -12.94 17.37
CA ARG A 49 1.56 -12.23 18.18
C ARG A 49 2.03 -12.09 19.64
N GLU A 50 2.46 -13.21 20.27
CA GLU A 50 2.94 -13.19 21.64
C GLU A 50 4.20 -12.33 21.81
N TYR A 51 5.08 -12.32 20.80
CA TYR A 51 6.22 -11.40 20.81
C TYR A 51 5.77 -9.93 20.78
N ILE A 52 4.79 -9.56 19.95
CA ILE A 52 4.23 -8.20 19.91
C ILE A 52 3.55 -7.86 21.25
N GLU A 53 2.75 -8.76 21.79
CA GLU A 53 2.04 -8.58 23.06
C GLU A 53 2.98 -8.41 24.26
N SER A 54 4.16 -9.02 24.22
CA SER A 54 5.17 -8.85 25.27
C SER A 54 5.68 -7.40 25.40
N TYR A 55 5.47 -6.56 24.38
CA TYR A 55 5.74 -5.12 24.40
C TYR A 55 4.50 -4.27 24.75
N GLY A 56 3.38 -4.89 25.11
CA GLY A 56 2.13 -4.20 25.48
C GLY A 56 1.36 -3.64 24.29
N MET A 57 1.59 -4.14 23.09
CA MET A 57 0.85 -3.83 21.87
C MET A 57 0.11 -5.08 21.36
N ARG A 58 -0.83 -4.90 20.43
CA ARG A 58 -1.50 -6.04 19.79
C ARG A 58 -1.14 -6.13 18.31
N TRP A 59 -1.27 -7.29 17.70
CA TRP A 59 -1.26 -7.42 16.25
C TRP A 59 -2.63 -7.06 15.70
N SER A 60 -2.80 -5.83 15.20
CA SER A 60 -4.11 -5.27 14.84
C SER A 60 -4.54 -5.62 13.43
N VAL A 61 -3.60 -5.57 12.47
CA VAL A 61 -3.86 -5.81 11.06
C VAL A 61 -2.75 -6.65 10.46
N VAL A 62 -3.13 -7.67 9.69
CA VAL A 62 -2.21 -8.34 8.77
C VAL A 62 -2.08 -7.47 7.52
N GLU A 63 -0.88 -7.03 7.23
CA GLU A 63 -0.59 -6.35 5.97
C GLU A 63 0.78 -6.81 5.42
N SER A 64 0.78 -7.65 4.39
CA SER A 64 -0.40 -8.22 3.72
C SER A 64 -0.39 -9.74 3.86
N LEU A 65 -1.56 -10.37 3.75
CA LEU A 65 -1.62 -11.76 3.32
C LEU A 65 -1.60 -11.72 1.79
N PRO A 66 -0.50 -12.16 1.13
CA PRO A 66 -0.34 -11.95 -0.31
C PRO A 66 -1.35 -12.77 -1.12
N VAL A 67 -1.97 -12.15 -2.12
CA VAL A 67 -2.74 -12.87 -3.13
C VAL A 67 -1.79 -13.25 -4.27
N SER A 68 -1.61 -14.55 -4.49
CA SER A 68 -0.69 -15.06 -5.51
C SER A 68 -1.06 -14.58 -6.92
N GLU A 69 -0.05 -14.33 -7.76
CA GLU A 69 -0.28 -13.90 -9.15
C GLU A 69 -1.19 -14.86 -9.89
N SER A 70 -1.03 -16.18 -9.69
CA SER A 70 -1.88 -17.21 -10.30
C SER A 70 -3.38 -17.05 -9.96
N ILE A 71 -3.73 -16.51 -8.80
CA ILE A 71 -5.12 -16.15 -8.47
C ILE A 71 -5.56 -14.96 -9.33
N LYS A 72 -4.70 -13.95 -9.48
CA LYS A 72 -5.02 -12.70 -10.18
C LYS A 72 -5.18 -12.89 -11.68
N TYR A 73 -4.30 -13.67 -12.33
CA TYR A 73 -4.42 -13.94 -13.78
C TYR A 73 -5.20 -15.22 -14.13
N ALA A 74 -5.79 -15.91 -13.13
CA ALA A 74 -6.54 -17.16 -13.29
C ALA A 74 -5.66 -18.34 -13.80
N GLY A 75 -4.50 -18.53 -13.19
CA GLY A 75 -3.59 -19.62 -13.50
C GLY A 75 -4.13 -21.02 -13.12
N PRO A 76 -3.44 -22.07 -13.55
CA PRO A 76 -3.93 -23.45 -13.42
C PRO A 76 -4.01 -23.96 -11.97
N ASP A 77 -3.26 -23.39 -11.06
CA ASP A 77 -3.21 -23.73 -9.62
C ASP A 77 -4.05 -22.79 -8.75
N ARG A 78 -4.81 -21.85 -9.39
CA ARG A 78 -5.63 -20.86 -8.72
C ARG A 78 -6.48 -21.41 -7.58
N ASP A 79 -7.19 -22.50 -7.82
CA ASP A 79 -8.16 -23.06 -6.87
C ASP A 79 -7.44 -23.65 -5.64
N GLN A 80 -6.30 -24.31 -5.84
CA GLN A 80 -5.48 -24.80 -4.73
C GLN A 80 -4.92 -23.64 -3.88
N LEU A 81 -4.48 -22.56 -4.52
CA LEU A 81 -3.98 -21.37 -3.83
C LEU A 81 -5.09 -20.66 -3.05
N ILE A 82 -6.32 -20.64 -3.56
CA ILE A 82 -7.48 -20.14 -2.84
C ILE A 82 -7.79 -21.01 -1.60
N GLU A 83 -7.68 -22.34 -1.67
CA GLU A 83 -7.85 -23.19 -0.49
C GLU A 83 -6.75 -22.95 0.56
N ASN A 84 -5.51 -22.76 0.14
CA ASN A 84 -4.42 -22.36 1.04
C ASN A 84 -4.70 -20.99 1.69
N TYR A 85 -5.24 -20.05 0.91
CA TYR A 85 -5.61 -18.72 1.38
C TYR A 85 -6.72 -18.80 2.44
N LYS A 86 -7.77 -19.61 2.20
CA LYS A 86 -8.84 -19.87 3.18
C LYS A 86 -8.31 -20.39 4.51
N GLN A 87 -7.35 -21.31 4.48
CA GLN A 87 -6.74 -21.79 5.71
C GLN A 87 -5.90 -20.70 6.39
N SER A 88 -5.23 -19.87 5.59
CA SER A 88 -4.47 -18.72 6.08
C SER A 88 -5.36 -17.57 6.60
N LEU A 89 -6.66 -17.58 6.34
CA LEU A 89 -7.64 -16.71 6.99
C LEU A 89 -8.12 -17.27 8.36
N ARG A 90 -8.39 -18.59 8.42
CA ARG A 90 -8.83 -19.23 9.67
C ARG A 90 -7.76 -19.16 10.77
N ASN A 91 -6.50 -19.28 10.39
CA ASN A 91 -5.42 -19.37 11.37
C ASN A 91 -5.18 -18.05 12.13
N PRO A 92 -5.11 -16.85 11.52
CA PRO A 92 -5.06 -15.57 12.24
C PRO A 92 -6.32 -15.31 13.07
N ALA A 93 -7.50 -15.60 12.53
CA ALA A 93 -8.75 -15.44 13.26
C ALA A 93 -8.77 -16.28 14.57
N ALA A 94 -8.28 -17.52 14.50
CA ALA A 94 -8.14 -18.38 15.69
C ALA A 94 -7.10 -17.87 16.71
N GLU A 95 -6.26 -16.91 16.32
CA GLU A 95 -5.31 -16.21 17.19
C GLU A 95 -5.79 -14.76 17.52
N GLY A 96 -7.06 -14.42 17.22
CA GLY A 96 -7.67 -13.14 17.57
C GLY A 96 -7.32 -11.98 16.65
N ILE A 97 -6.82 -12.26 15.45
CA ILE A 97 -6.49 -11.24 14.43
C ILE A 97 -7.55 -11.32 13.34
N HIS A 98 -8.35 -10.25 13.17
CA HIS A 98 -9.56 -10.25 12.37
C HIS A 98 -9.56 -9.26 11.19
N THR A 99 -8.45 -8.58 10.91
CA THR A 99 -8.35 -7.62 9.80
C THR A 99 -7.18 -7.96 8.89
N ILE A 100 -7.48 -8.20 7.61
CA ILE A 100 -6.49 -8.50 6.57
C ILE A 100 -6.52 -7.40 5.51
N CYS A 101 -5.46 -6.62 5.45
CA CYS A 101 -5.18 -5.74 4.30
C CYS A 101 -4.48 -6.56 3.21
N TYR A 102 -5.00 -6.48 1.99
CA TYR A 102 -4.44 -7.15 0.83
C TYR A 102 -4.50 -6.24 -0.40
N ASN A 103 -3.71 -6.53 -1.40
CA ASN A 103 -3.83 -5.91 -2.71
C ASN A 103 -4.19 -6.94 -3.80
N PHE A 104 -4.77 -6.47 -4.90
CA PHE A 104 -5.05 -7.27 -6.09
C PHE A 104 -4.38 -6.68 -7.33
N MET A 105 -3.28 -5.98 -7.12
CA MET A 105 -2.48 -5.34 -8.16
C MET A 105 -1.68 -6.38 -8.92
N PRO A 106 -1.75 -6.43 -10.26
CA PRO A 106 -0.89 -7.29 -11.07
C PRO A 106 0.58 -6.90 -10.94
N VAL A 107 1.44 -7.85 -10.62
CA VAL A 107 2.91 -7.79 -10.60
C VAL A 107 3.50 -6.77 -9.63
N LEU A 108 3.10 -5.51 -9.72
CA LEU A 108 3.57 -4.41 -8.88
C LEU A 108 2.57 -4.09 -7.78
N ASP A 109 3.07 -3.88 -6.57
CA ASP A 109 2.32 -3.29 -5.47
C ASP A 109 2.28 -1.75 -5.67
N TRP A 110 3.16 -0.98 -5.04
CA TRP A 110 3.28 0.45 -5.30
C TRP A 110 4.52 0.75 -6.17
N ALA A 111 4.53 1.87 -6.89
CA ALA A 111 5.63 2.23 -7.77
C ALA A 111 6.04 3.69 -7.63
N ARG A 112 7.36 3.94 -7.54
CA ARG A 112 8.00 5.26 -7.55
C ARG A 112 9.27 5.19 -8.38
N THR A 113 9.65 6.33 -8.96
CA THR A 113 10.87 6.46 -9.79
C THR A 113 12.05 6.97 -9.00
N ASP A 114 11.82 7.75 -7.94
CA ASP A 114 12.84 8.24 -7.03
C ASP A 114 12.38 8.01 -5.59
N LEU A 115 13.26 7.44 -4.77
CA LEU A 115 12.95 7.07 -3.38
C LEU A 115 13.44 8.12 -2.36
N LEU A 116 14.24 9.09 -2.80
CA LEU A 116 14.84 10.13 -1.96
C LEU A 116 14.78 11.52 -2.63
N HIS A 117 13.69 11.81 -3.34
CA HIS A 117 13.50 13.08 -4.03
C HIS A 117 13.55 14.26 -3.03
N PRO A 118 14.44 15.25 -3.25
CA PRO A 118 14.66 16.32 -2.28
C PRO A 118 13.49 17.29 -2.21
N ASN A 119 13.13 17.68 -0.98
CA ASN A 119 12.15 18.70 -0.69
C ASN A 119 12.84 20.05 -0.37
N PRO A 120 12.17 21.19 -0.57
CA PRO A 120 12.74 22.52 -0.29
C PRO A 120 13.17 22.73 1.18
N ASN A 121 12.61 21.97 2.12
CA ASN A 121 12.94 22.05 3.55
C ASN A 121 14.09 21.13 3.98
N GLY A 122 14.78 20.47 3.02
CA GLY A 122 15.93 19.59 3.28
C GLY A 122 15.56 18.14 3.63
N THR A 123 14.28 17.80 3.71
CA THR A 123 13.83 16.40 3.77
C THR A 123 13.78 15.77 2.38
N SER A 124 13.54 14.47 2.28
CA SER A 124 13.26 13.83 1.01
C SER A 124 12.03 12.94 1.08
N ASN A 125 11.40 12.72 -0.08
CA ASN A 125 10.19 11.91 -0.23
C ASN A 125 10.29 10.93 -1.40
N LEU A 126 9.37 9.99 -1.42
CA LEU A 126 9.11 9.16 -2.58
C LEU A 126 8.47 10.00 -3.70
N TYR A 127 8.95 9.84 -4.93
CA TYR A 127 8.52 10.63 -6.09
C TYR A 127 8.23 9.74 -7.28
N PHE A 128 7.20 10.10 -8.06
CA PHE A 128 6.85 9.46 -9.32
C PHE A 128 6.95 10.46 -10.46
N SER A 129 7.83 10.18 -11.43
CA SER A 129 7.94 10.91 -12.68
C SER A 129 7.37 10.10 -13.84
N PHE A 130 6.41 10.65 -14.56
CA PHE A 130 5.87 10.03 -15.77
C PHE A 130 6.96 9.85 -16.83
N ALA A 131 7.84 10.84 -17.01
CA ALA A 131 8.93 10.76 -17.99
C ALA A 131 9.94 9.65 -17.65
N GLN A 132 10.36 9.54 -16.39
CA GLN A 132 11.29 8.49 -15.96
C GLN A 132 10.65 7.10 -16.03
N PHE A 133 9.38 6.99 -15.67
CA PHE A 133 8.68 5.71 -15.74
C PHE A 133 8.44 5.27 -17.19
N ALA A 134 8.11 6.22 -18.10
CA ALA A 134 8.02 5.97 -19.54
C ALA A 134 9.39 5.58 -20.12
N TYR A 135 10.46 6.25 -19.69
CA TYR A 135 11.84 5.89 -20.07
C TYR A 135 12.16 4.45 -19.66
N PHE A 136 11.88 4.06 -18.42
CA PHE A 136 12.06 2.71 -17.94
C PHE A 136 11.29 1.68 -18.80
N ASP A 137 10.02 1.94 -19.07
CA ASP A 137 9.15 1.03 -19.82
C ASP A 137 9.57 0.89 -21.29
N ILE A 138 9.91 2.01 -21.95
CA ILE A 138 10.25 2.05 -23.39
C ILE A 138 11.69 1.55 -23.64
N TYR A 139 12.67 2.03 -22.88
CA TYR A 139 14.08 1.84 -23.22
C TYR A 139 14.80 0.76 -22.39
N ILE A 140 14.43 0.56 -21.12
CA ILE A 140 15.02 -0.47 -20.26
C ILE A 140 14.22 -1.77 -20.36
N LEU A 141 12.92 -1.73 -20.05
CA LEU A 141 12.03 -2.88 -20.10
C LEU A 141 11.73 -3.31 -21.54
N LYS A 142 11.64 -2.36 -22.47
CA LYS A 142 11.35 -2.56 -23.91
C LYS A 142 10.04 -3.34 -24.10
N ARG A 143 9.01 -2.98 -23.34
CA ARG A 143 7.70 -3.61 -23.42
C ARG A 143 7.05 -3.33 -24.79
N GLU A 144 6.42 -4.34 -25.34
CA GLU A 144 5.60 -4.20 -26.55
C GLU A 144 4.48 -3.16 -26.31
N ASN A 145 4.30 -2.23 -27.25
CA ASN A 145 3.31 -1.13 -27.21
C ASN A 145 3.55 -0.05 -26.12
N ALA A 146 4.68 -0.06 -25.40
CA ALA A 146 4.95 0.92 -24.35
C ALA A 146 4.85 2.37 -24.86
N GLU A 147 5.49 2.69 -26.01
CA GLU A 147 5.46 4.02 -26.59
C GLU A 147 4.03 4.48 -26.95
N GLN A 148 3.21 3.56 -27.48
CA GLN A 148 1.81 3.87 -27.81
C GLN A 148 0.98 4.14 -26.54
N ASP A 149 1.14 3.34 -25.49
CA ASP A 149 0.45 3.52 -24.23
C ASP A 149 0.82 4.85 -23.56
N TRP A 150 2.10 5.19 -23.54
CA TRP A 150 2.59 6.46 -22.97
C TRP A 150 2.19 7.66 -23.79
N LYS A 151 2.09 7.53 -25.12
CA LYS A 151 1.53 8.58 -25.97
C LYS A 151 0.06 8.83 -25.64
N ALA A 152 -0.75 7.77 -25.53
CA ALA A 152 -2.16 7.89 -25.17
C ALA A 152 -2.36 8.47 -23.75
N MET A 153 -1.47 8.16 -22.81
CA MET A 153 -1.46 8.77 -21.48
C MET A 153 -1.11 10.27 -21.58
N GLY A 154 -0.09 10.62 -22.34
CA GLY A 154 0.32 12.01 -22.53
C GLY A 154 -0.77 12.86 -23.18
N GLU A 155 -1.49 12.35 -24.18
CA GLU A 155 -2.64 13.03 -24.80
C GLU A 155 -3.73 13.37 -23.78
N LYS A 156 -4.00 12.50 -22.81
CA LYS A 156 -4.97 12.77 -21.72
C LYS A 156 -4.48 13.83 -20.73
N MET A 157 -3.18 14.00 -20.62
CA MET A 157 -2.54 14.92 -19.67
C MET A 157 -2.10 16.25 -20.33
N ASP A 158 -2.31 16.40 -21.63
CA ASP A 158 -1.76 17.50 -22.44
C ASP A 158 -0.23 17.64 -22.26
N ARG A 159 0.49 16.49 -22.35
CA ARG A 159 1.94 16.38 -22.07
C ARG A 159 2.60 15.42 -23.07
N ASP A 160 3.77 15.78 -23.60
CA ASP A 160 4.58 14.90 -24.47
C ASP A 160 5.51 13.98 -23.62
N ILE A 161 4.91 13.02 -22.92
CA ILE A 161 5.66 12.08 -22.07
C ILE A 161 6.68 11.28 -22.86
N VAL A 162 6.37 10.88 -24.10
CA VAL A 162 7.28 10.10 -24.96
C VAL A 162 8.47 10.95 -25.40
N GLY A 163 8.25 12.21 -25.78
CA GLY A 163 9.32 13.15 -26.10
C GLY A 163 10.22 13.44 -24.90
N GLU A 164 9.66 13.60 -23.71
CA GLU A 164 10.43 13.77 -22.48
C GLU A 164 11.26 12.52 -22.15
N ALA A 165 10.70 11.31 -22.27
CA ALA A 165 11.44 10.06 -22.10
C ALA A 165 12.58 9.91 -23.13
N ALA A 166 12.34 10.32 -24.38
CA ALA A 166 13.39 10.34 -25.44
C ALA A 166 14.51 11.33 -25.13
N ALA A 167 14.19 12.49 -24.53
CA ALA A 167 15.19 13.45 -24.07
C ALA A 167 16.04 12.88 -22.93
N LEU A 168 15.43 12.18 -21.96
CA LEU A 168 16.15 11.49 -20.87
C LEU A 168 17.17 10.49 -21.42
N ARG A 169 16.87 9.78 -22.50
CA ARG A 169 17.79 8.82 -23.13
C ARG A 169 19.12 9.44 -23.54
N GLN A 170 19.19 10.75 -23.77
CA GLN A 170 20.43 11.44 -24.16
C GLN A 170 21.31 11.79 -22.96
N THR A 171 20.76 11.78 -21.77
CA THR A 171 21.43 12.23 -20.53
C THR A 171 21.60 11.12 -19.49
N MET A 172 20.73 10.09 -19.52
CA MET A 172 20.79 8.96 -18.59
C MET A 172 22.06 8.13 -18.81
N THR A 173 22.75 7.84 -17.73
CA THR A 173 23.93 6.97 -17.69
C THR A 173 23.54 5.53 -17.33
N PRO A 174 24.42 4.54 -17.53
CA PRO A 174 24.16 3.18 -17.06
C PRO A 174 23.91 3.07 -15.54
N GLU A 175 24.45 3.96 -14.74
CA GLU A 175 24.20 4.03 -13.30
C GLU A 175 22.79 4.56 -13.00
N ASP A 176 22.33 5.56 -13.75
CA ASP A 176 20.96 6.06 -13.66
C ASP A 176 19.94 5.00 -14.07
N ASP A 177 20.23 4.22 -15.12
CA ASP A 177 19.41 3.07 -15.54
C ASP A 177 19.31 2.02 -14.44
N HIS A 178 20.46 1.69 -13.84
CA HIS A 178 20.51 0.74 -12.72
C HIS A 178 19.71 1.25 -11.52
N GLN A 179 19.90 2.53 -11.14
CA GLN A 179 19.16 3.11 -10.03
C GLN A 179 17.64 3.13 -10.27
N LEU A 180 17.22 3.36 -11.52
CA LEU A 180 15.81 3.35 -11.88
C LEU A 180 15.21 1.94 -11.81
N VAL A 181 15.93 0.91 -12.25
CA VAL A 181 15.57 -0.51 -12.07
C VAL A 181 15.44 -0.85 -10.58
N GLU A 182 16.46 -0.49 -9.78
CA GLU A 182 16.45 -0.67 -8.34
C GLU A 182 15.21 -0.03 -7.69
N ASN A 183 14.89 1.20 -8.05
CA ASN A 183 13.77 1.92 -7.46
C ASN A 183 12.42 1.29 -7.85
N ILE A 184 12.21 0.97 -9.13
CA ILE A 184 10.88 0.56 -9.64
C ILE A 184 10.57 -0.90 -9.34
N ILE A 185 11.54 -1.82 -9.48
CA ILE A 185 11.24 -3.25 -9.44
C ILE A 185 11.98 -4.05 -8.36
N VAL A 186 13.02 -3.49 -7.73
CA VAL A 186 13.74 -4.20 -6.66
C VAL A 186 13.32 -3.67 -5.29
N LYS A 187 13.63 -2.42 -4.97
CA LYS A 187 13.43 -1.84 -3.63
C LYS A 187 11.97 -1.64 -3.26
N THR A 188 11.11 -1.31 -4.23
CA THR A 188 9.67 -1.12 -3.98
C THR A 188 8.89 -2.43 -3.89
N GLN A 189 9.40 -3.51 -4.49
CA GLN A 189 8.71 -4.80 -4.56
C GLN A 189 9.30 -5.84 -3.61
N GLY A 190 10.60 -5.82 -3.36
CA GLY A 190 11.32 -6.87 -2.65
C GLY A 190 10.81 -7.17 -1.25
N PHE A 191 10.35 -6.17 -0.52
CA PHE A 191 9.82 -6.36 0.84
C PHE A 191 8.29 -6.52 0.91
N VAL A 192 7.57 -6.32 -0.19
CA VAL A 192 6.10 -6.37 -0.24
C VAL A 192 5.60 -7.69 -0.83
N SER A 193 5.93 -7.96 -2.09
CA SER A 193 5.39 -9.12 -2.83
C SER A 193 6.31 -10.33 -2.84
N GLY A 194 7.60 -10.14 -2.67
CA GLY A 194 8.62 -11.21 -2.76
C GLY A 194 8.79 -11.82 -4.15
N ASN A 195 8.18 -11.23 -5.20
CA ASN A 195 8.29 -11.74 -6.58
C ASN A 195 9.67 -11.46 -7.19
N ILE A 196 10.32 -10.37 -6.78
CA ILE A 196 11.69 -10.00 -7.18
C ILE A 196 12.45 -9.63 -5.91
N ARG A 197 13.67 -10.11 -5.78
CA ARG A 197 14.52 -9.91 -4.59
C ARG A 197 15.77 -9.14 -4.95
N GLU A 198 16.40 -8.54 -3.94
CA GLU A 198 17.66 -7.80 -4.11
C GLU A 198 18.83 -8.66 -4.63
N ASP A 199 18.78 -9.96 -4.42
CA ASP A 199 19.79 -10.94 -4.86
C ASP A 199 19.49 -11.59 -6.22
N ASP A 200 18.41 -11.19 -6.91
CA ASP A 200 18.11 -11.68 -8.25
C ASP A 200 19.11 -11.13 -9.28
N GLU A 201 19.81 -12.01 -10.00
CA GLU A 201 20.84 -11.62 -10.97
C GLU A 201 20.27 -10.87 -12.20
N HIS A 202 19.00 -11.13 -12.56
CA HIS A 202 18.35 -10.62 -13.76
C HIS A 202 16.94 -10.06 -13.49
N PRO A 203 16.80 -9.03 -12.63
CA PRO A 203 15.49 -8.55 -12.19
C PRO A 203 14.59 -8.03 -13.34
N VAL A 204 15.17 -7.41 -14.37
CA VAL A 204 14.40 -6.92 -15.54
C VAL A 204 13.83 -8.07 -16.36
N GLU A 205 14.56 -9.15 -16.53
CA GLU A 205 14.08 -10.32 -17.28
C GLU A 205 12.99 -11.07 -16.51
N LEU A 206 13.18 -11.27 -15.21
CA LEU A 206 12.17 -11.85 -14.33
C LEU A 206 10.89 -10.99 -14.35
N PHE A 207 11.04 -9.68 -14.32
CA PHE A 207 9.91 -8.76 -14.39
C PHE A 207 9.15 -8.86 -15.73
N ARG A 208 9.86 -8.98 -16.86
CA ARG A 208 9.22 -9.24 -18.18
C ARG A 208 8.43 -10.54 -18.19
N GLN A 209 8.96 -11.61 -17.57
CA GLN A 209 8.25 -12.89 -17.46
C GLN A 209 6.96 -12.73 -16.66
N LEU A 210 6.99 -12.02 -15.52
CA LEU A 210 5.80 -11.73 -14.74
C LEU A 210 4.76 -10.92 -15.53
N LEU A 211 5.18 -9.88 -16.26
CA LEU A 211 4.29 -9.10 -17.12
C LEU A 211 3.63 -9.96 -18.21
N SER A 212 4.36 -10.93 -18.76
CA SER A 212 3.85 -11.81 -19.81
C SER A 212 2.66 -12.66 -19.37
N LEU A 213 2.53 -12.96 -18.06
CA LEU A 213 1.40 -13.69 -17.49
C LEU A 213 0.07 -12.92 -17.62
N TYR A 214 0.15 -11.60 -17.77
CA TYR A 214 -1.02 -10.72 -17.91
C TYR A 214 -1.34 -10.35 -19.36
N LYS A 215 -0.63 -10.94 -20.35
CA LYS A 215 -0.91 -10.67 -21.76
C LYS A 215 -2.36 -11.04 -22.11
N GLY A 216 -3.14 -10.03 -22.49
CA GLY A 216 -4.55 -10.20 -22.85
C GLY A 216 -5.51 -10.11 -21.66
N ILE A 217 -5.04 -9.95 -20.44
CA ILE A 217 -5.91 -9.72 -19.27
C ILE A 217 -6.39 -8.26 -19.28
N THR A 218 -7.68 -8.08 -19.55
CA THR A 218 -8.34 -6.77 -19.52
C THR A 218 -8.74 -6.38 -18.09
N LYS A 219 -9.15 -5.10 -17.91
CA LYS A 219 -9.73 -4.62 -16.63
C LYS A 219 -10.92 -5.48 -16.20
N ASP A 220 -11.82 -5.81 -17.11
CA ASP A 220 -12.98 -6.64 -16.81
C ASP A 220 -12.61 -8.08 -16.46
N GLN A 221 -11.60 -8.63 -17.13
CA GLN A 221 -11.11 -9.97 -16.80
C GLN A 221 -10.47 -10.00 -15.40
N LEU A 222 -9.67 -8.98 -15.04
CA LEU A 222 -9.08 -8.89 -13.71
C LEU A 222 -10.16 -8.69 -12.62
N ARG A 223 -11.20 -7.90 -12.90
CA ARG A 223 -12.39 -7.77 -12.05
C ARG A 223 -13.09 -9.11 -11.83
N GLU A 224 -13.32 -9.90 -12.87
CA GLU A 224 -13.92 -11.23 -12.76
C GLU A 224 -13.05 -12.19 -11.93
N ASN A 225 -11.72 -12.14 -12.11
CA ASN A 225 -10.81 -12.95 -11.32
C ASN A 225 -10.86 -12.55 -9.84
N MET A 226 -10.96 -11.25 -9.54
CA MET A 226 -11.14 -10.74 -8.18
C MET A 226 -12.49 -11.19 -7.59
N ARG A 227 -13.59 -11.08 -8.36
CA ARG A 227 -14.91 -11.54 -7.93
C ARG A 227 -14.92 -13.02 -7.62
N TYR A 228 -14.28 -13.84 -8.46
CA TYR A 228 -14.14 -15.28 -8.23
C TYR A 228 -13.40 -15.57 -6.92
N PHE A 229 -12.27 -14.91 -6.68
CA PHE A 229 -11.50 -15.04 -5.45
C PHE A 229 -12.32 -14.63 -4.22
N LEU A 230 -12.93 -13.45 -4.23
CA LEU A 230 -13.74 -12.96 -3.13
C LEU A 230 -14.94 -13.86 -2.82
N SER A 231 -15.66 -14.32 -3.86
CA SER A 231 -16.79 -15.23 -3.68
C SER A 231 -16.39 -16.55 -3.02
N ALA A 232 -15.16 -17.02 -3.31
CA ALA A 232 -14.65 -18.26 -2.75
C ALA A 232 -14.24 -18.11 -1.25
N ILE A 233 -13.71 -16.94 -0.84
CA ILE A 233 -13.21 -16.74 0.53
C ILE A 233 -14.24 -16.16 1.48
N MET A 234 -15.27 -15.43 1.01
CA MET A 234 -16.26 -14.78 1.89
C MET A 234 -16.96 -15.71 2.87
N PRO A 235 -17.37 -16.95 2.51
CA PRO A 235 -17.94 -17.87 3.48
C PRO A 235 -17.00 -18.17 4.67
N VAL A 236 -15.69 -18.20 4.43
CA VAL A 236 -14.69 -18.37 5.49
C VAL A 236 -14.54 -17.11 6.33
N CYS A 237 -14.62 -15.93 5.68
CA CYS A 237 -14.59 -14.66 6.39
C CYS A 237 -15.77 -14.52 7.35
N GLU A 238 -16.97 -14.92 6.92
CA GLU A 238 -18.16 -14.98 7.79
C GLU A 238 -18.00 -16.00 8.94
N GLU A 239 -17.50 -17.19 8.61
CA GLU A 239 -17.26 -18.27 9.59
C GLU A 239 -16.37 -17.82 10.74
N CYS A 240 -15.30 -17.05 10.46
CA CYS A 240 -14.28 -16.70 11.43
C CYS A 240 -14.22 -15.21 11.78
N ASP A 241 -15.24 -14.44 11.42
CA ASP A 241 -15.34 -12.98 11.62
C ASP A 241 -14.11 -12.21 11.11
N MET A 242 -13.66 -12.57 9.90
CA MET A 242 -12.50 -11.98 9.25
C MET A 242 -12.91 -10.86 8.28
N TYR A 243 -12.32 -9.69 8.44
CA TYR A 243 -12.56 -8.52 7.60
C TYR A 243 -11.43 -8.38 6.57
N MET A 244 -11.78 -8.59 5.31
CA MET A 244 -10.88 -8.40 4.18
C MET A 244 -10.97 -6.95 3.70
N CYS A 245 -9.84 -6.25 3.63
CA CYS A 245 -9.82 -4.87 3.14
C CYS A 245 -8.79 -4.70 2.03
N VAL A 246 -9.29 -4.43 0.80
CA VAL A 246 -8.43 -4.21 -0.36
C VAL A 246 -7.74 -2.85 -0.26
N HIS A 247 -6.44 -2.83 -0.56
CA HIS A 247 -5.66 -1.61 -0.75
C HIS A 247 -5.91 -1.04 -2.15
N PRO A 248 -6.19 0.28 -2.31
CA PRO A 248 -6.28 0.91 -3.63
C PRO A 248 -4.98 0.79 -4.41
N ASP A 249 -5.08 0.78 -5.74
CA ASP A 249 -3.91 0.79 -6.62
C ASP A 249 -3.01 2.02 -6.35
N ASP A 250 -1.69 1.82 -6.35
CA ASP A 250 -0.69 2.87 -6.17
C ASP A 250 0.41 2.77 -7.24
N PRO A 251 0.44 3.68 -8.21
CA PRO A 251 -0.48 4.82 -8.42
C PRO A 251 -1.87 4.38 -8.93
N PRO A 252 -2.92 5.23 -8.73
CA PRO A 252 -4.29 4.91 -9.09
C PRO A 252 -4.58 5.20 -10.58
N PHE A 253 -3.71 4.71 -11.46
CA PHE A 253 -3.84 4.76 -12.91
C PHE A 253 -3.04 3.64 -13.56
N GLN A 254 -3.37 3.32 -14.81
CA GLN A 254 -2.74 2.24 -15.54
C GLN A 254 -1.26 2.50 -15.83
N ILE A 255 -0.40 1.54 -15.54
CA ILE A 255 1.03 1.54 -15.88
C ILE A 255 1.42 0.18 -16.45
N LEU A 256 2.46 0.14 -17.30
CA LEU A 256 3.02 -1.09 -17.88
C LEU A 256 2.01 -1.93 -18.67
N GLY A 257 0.94 -1.33 -19.18
CA GLY A 257 -0.15 -2.06 -19.83
C GLY A 257 -0.98 -2.95 -18.90
N LEU A 258 -0.71 -2.94 -17.59
CA LEU A 258 -1.42 -3.74 -16.60
C LEU A 258 -2.75 -3.08 -16.21
N PRO A 259 -3.85 -3.84 -16.08
CA PRO A 259 -5.10 -3.29 -15.59
C PRO A 259 -5.00 -2.90 -14.12
N ARG A 260 -5.67 -1.80 -13.73
CA ARG A 260 -5.87 -1.36 -12.37
C ARG A 260 -7.37 -1.29 -12.09
N ILE A 261 -7.81 -1.79 -10.94
CA ILE A 261 -9.23 -2.06 -10.65
C ILE A 261 -9.76 -1.44 -9.35
N VAL A 262 -8.91 -0.74 -8.58
CA VAL A 262 -9.29 -0.01 -7.36
C VAL A 262 -8.63 1.37 -7.41
N THR A 263 -9.06 2.25 -8.33
CA THR A 263 -8.41 3.52 -8.64
C THR A 263 -9.25 4.76 -8.37
N CYS A 264 -10.58 4.62 -8.31
CA CYS A 264 -11.52 5.73 -8.26
C CYS A 264 -12.86 5.28 -7.65
N ASP A 265 -13.81 6.22 -7.56
CA ASP A 265 -15.16 5.99 -7.01
C ASP A 265 -15.86 4.83 -7.70
N GLU A 266 -15.89 4.82 -9.03
CA GLU A 266 -16.53 3.73 -9.82
C GLU A 266 -15.91 2.36 -9.53
N ASP A 267 -14.59 2.29 -9.44
CA ASP A 267 -13.88 1.05 -9.14
C ASP A 267 -14.20 0.53 -7.73
N ILE A 268 -14.19 1.41 -6.74
CA ILE A 268 -14.50 1.07 -5.34
C ILE A 268 -15.95 0.61 -5.23
N GLU A 269 -16.89 1.31 -5.88
CA GLU A 269 -18.30 0.93 -5.89
C GLU A 269 -18.49 -0.44 -6.55
N TRP A 270 -17.86 -0.66 -7.72
CA TRP A 270 -17.86 -1.97 -8.37
C TRP A 270 -17.33 -3.07 -7.43
N PHE A 271 -16.19 -2.85 -6.81
CA PHE A 271 -15.54 -3.81 -5.92
C PHE A 271 -16.45 -4.21 -4.74
N LEU A 272 -17.04 -3.24 -4.07
CA LEU A 272 -17.91 -3.49 -2.91
C LEU A 272 -19.20 -4.22 -3.31
N ASN A 273 -19.70 -3.98 -4.53
CA ASN A 273 -20.90 -4.62 -5.07
C ASN A 273 -20.61 -5.98 -5.73
N ALA A 274 -19.38 -6.25 -6.16
CA ALA A 274 -18.98 -7.50 -6.80
C ALA A 274 -19.25 -8.72 -5.90
N VAL A 275 -19.01 -8.56 -4.60
CA VAL A 275 -19.45 -9.47 -3.53
C VAL A 275 -19.93 -8.59 -2.37
N ASP A 276 -21.23 -8.30 -2.35
CA ASP A 276 -21.83 -7.45 -1.30
C ASP A 276 -21.92 -8.22 0.02
N ASN A 277 -20.90 -8.05 0.83
CA ASN A 277 -20.72 -8.74 2.10
C ASN A 277 -20.04 -7.78 3.10
N PRO A 278 -20.49 -7.68 4.37
CA PRO A 278 -19.87 -6.80 5.35
C PRO A 278 -18.41 -7.12 5.65
N HIS A 279 -17.97 -8.36 5.42
CA HIS A 279 -16.57 -8.76 5.56
C HIS A 279 -15.68 -8.38 4.37
N ASN A 280 -16.28 -7.91 3.25
CA ASN A 280 -15.58 -7.35 2.11
C ASN A 280 -15.55 -5.82 2.22
N GLY A 281 -14.39 -5.21 2.39
CA GLY A 281 -14.25 -3.79 2.64
C GLY A 281 -12.97 -3.19 2.08
N LEU A 282 -12.71 -1.95 2.44
CA LEU A 282 -11.65 -1.12 1.91
C LEU A 282 -10.58 -0.83 2.96
N THR A 283 -9.32 -0.91 2.58
CA THR A 283 -8.26 -0.12 3.19
C THR A 283 -8.31 1.26 2.56
N PHE A 284 -8.75 2.26 3.30
CA PHE A 284 -8.78 3.62 2.78
C PHE A 284 -7.38 4.23 2.82
N CYS A 285 -6.63 4.08 1.75
CA CYS A 285 -5.32 4.72 1.61
C CYS A 285 -5.47 6.10 0.99
N ALA A 286 -5.50 7.13 1.83
CA ALA A 286 -5.66 8.52 1.37
C ALA A 286 -4.49 8.96 0.47
N GLY A 287 -3.29 8.43 0.69
CA GLY A 287 -2.14 8.71 -0.15
C GLY A 287 -2.27 8.16 -1.56
N SER A 288 -2.53 6.85 -1.72
CA SER A 288 -2.70 6.23 -3.03
C SER A 288 -3.81 6.91 -3.83
N LEU A 289 -4.98 7.10 -3.22
CA LEU A 289 -6.10 7.78 -3.88
C LEU A 289 -5.77 9.24 -4.24
N SER A 290 -5.00 9.95 -3.41
CA SER A 290 -4.63 11.35 -3.66
C SER A 290 -3.59 11.55 -4.75
N ALA A 291 -2.88 10.49 -5.17
CA ALA A 291 -2.02 10.52 -6.34
C ALA A 291 -2.81 10.60 -7.67
N GLY A 292 -4.12 10.32 -7.65
CA GLY A 292 -5.02 10.49 -8.79
C GLY A 292 -5.72 11.86 -8.77
N ARG A 293 -5.49 12.70 -9.79
CA ARG A 293 -6.16 14.02 -9.92
C ARG A 293 -7.69 13.92 -9.95
N HIS A 294 -8.21 12.81 -10.43
CA HIS A 294 -9.64 12.54 -10.60
C HIS A 294 -10.38 12.25 -9.29
N ASN A 295 -9.66 12.01 -8.19
CA ASN A 295 -10.26 11.65 -6.91
C ASN A 295 -10.51 12.86 -6.01
N ASP A 296 -11.72 12.97 -5.47
CA ASP A 296 -12.05 13.77 -4.29
C ASP A 296 -11.97 12.89 -3.05
N ILE A 297 -10.89 13.03 -2.30
CA ILE A 297 -10.56 12.13 -1.20
C ILE A 297 -11.58 12.21 -0.06
N THR A 298 -12.04 13.42 0.24
CA THR A 298 -13.04 13.66 1.28
C THR A 298 -14.41 13.09 0.91
N ALA A 299 -14.83 13.25 -0.35
CA ALA A 299 -16.07 12.66 -0.85
C ALA A 299 -16.03 11.13 -0.82
N LEU A 300 -14.91 10.53 -1.25
CA LEU A 300 -14.69 9.08 -1.16
C LEU A 300 -14.75 8.57 0.28
N ALA A 301 -14.10 9.26 1.21
CA ALA A 301 -14.13 8.90 2.62
C ALA A 301 -15.56 8.92 3.18
N ARG A 302 -16.33 9.99 2.93
CA ARG A 302 -17.74 10.06 3.36
C ARG A 302 -18.59 8.92 2.80
N LYS A 303 -18.38 8.58 1.53
CA LYS A 303 -19.15 7.52 0.85
C LYS A 303 -18.82 6.13 1.41
N TYR A 304 -17.55 5.85 1.73
CA TYR A 304 -17.07 4.50 2.01
C TYR A 304 -16.61 4.25 3.44
N ALA A 305 -16.73 5.21 4.36
CA ALA A 305 -16.29 5.06 5.75
C ALA A 305 -16.92 3.83 6.45
N ALA A 306 -18.19 3.55 6.20
CA ALA A 306 -18.91 2.41 6.79
C ALA A 306 -18.45 1.03 6.26
N ARG A 307 -17.68 0.99 5.17
CA ARG A 307 -17.10 -0.22 4.57
C ARG A 307 -15.56 -0.18 4.60
N THR A 308 -14.98 0.69 5.43
CA THR A 308 -13.54 0.82 5.64
C THR A 308 -13.14 0.14 6.93
N TRP A 309 -12.19 -0.78 6.86
CA TRP A 309 -11.71 -1.56 8.01
C TRP A 309 -10.28 -1.24 8.42
N PHE A 310 -9.58 -0.43 7.61
CA PHE A 310 -8.24 0.05 7.87
C PHE A 310 -7.99 1.37 7.15
N VAL A 311 -7.24 2.30 7.75
CA VAL A 311 -6.96 3.63 7.18
C VAL A 311 -5.47 3.90 7.12
N HIS A 312 -5.01 4.39 5.94
CA HIS A 312 -3.69 4.98 5.78
C HIS A 312 -3.81 6.49 5.70
N MET A 313 -3.36 7.15 6.77
CA MET A 313 -3.37 8.60 6.91
C MET A 313 -2.10 9.20 6.30
N ARG A 314 -2.09 9.34 4.98
CA ARG A 314 -1.04 10.03 4.23
C ARG A 314 -1.63 10.81 3.05
N SER A 315 -0.84 11.66 2.41
CA SER A 315 -1.29 12.50 1.31
C SER A 315 -0.19 12.66 0.27
N CYS A 316 -0.57 12.89 -0.98
CA CYS A 316 0.35 13.24 -2.06
C CYS A 316 0.17 14.69 -2.50
N HIS A 317 1.22 15.25 -3.07
CA HIS A 317 1.22 16.48 -3.84
C HIS A 317 1.39 16.14 -5.32
N ILE A 318 0.56 16.69 -6.19
CA ILE A 318 0.66 16.53 -7.64
C ILE A 318 1.12 17.85 -8.24
N PHE A 319 2.25 17.81 -8.97
CA PHE A 319 2.80 18.94 -9.69
C PHE A 319 1.97 19.29 -10.94
N ASP A 320 2.15 20.49 -11.49
CA ASP A 320 1.39 20.95 -12.66
C ASP A 320 1.53 20.00 -13.86
N ASN A 321 2.73 19.44 -14.06
CA ASN A 321 3.01 18.45 -15.10
C ASN A 321 2.39 17.06 -14.85
N GLY A 322 1.80 16.83 -13.69
CA GLY A 322 1.17 15.55 -13.31
C GLY A 322 2.04 14.61 -12.51
N ASP A 323 3.35 14.80 -12.47
CA ASP A 323 4.24 14.07 -11.57
C ASP A 323 3.78 14.26 -10.13
N PHE A 324 4.07 13.33 -9.24
CA PHE A 324 3.63 13.47 -7.86
C PHE A 324 4.70 12.99 -6.85
N THR A 325 4.58 13.51 -5.64
CA THR A 325 5.41 13.12 -4.49
C THR A 325 4.55 12.89 -3.26
N GLU A 326 5.08 12.15 -2.30
CA GLU A 326 4.47 12.15 -0.97
C GLU A 326 4.51 13.56 -0.39
N ALA A 327 3.46 13.94 0.32
CA ALA A 327 3.39 15.23 1.02
C ALA A 327 3.58 15.03 2.53
N GLY A 328 3.88 16.11 3.23
CA GLY A 328 3.75 16.10 4.69
C GLY A 328 2.31 15.85 5.12
N HIS A 329 2.10 15.24 6.29
CA HIS A 329 0.78 14.80 6.76
C HIS A 329 -0.22 15.95 7.01
N LEU A 330 0.23 17.19 7.14
CA LEU A 330 -0.62 18.40 7.21
C LEU A 330 -0.64 19.16 5.88
N GLY A 331 -0.12 18.56 4.81
CA GLY A 331 -0.09 19.13 3.47
C GLY A 331 -0.63 18.15 2.43
N GLY A 332 -0.52 18.52 1.15
CA GLY A 332 -0.98 17.68 0.06
C GLY A 332 -2.49 17.77 -0.18
N ARG A 333 -3.02 16.81 -0.96
CA ARG A 333 -4.39 16.86 -1.48
C ARG A 333 -5.44 16.25 -0.54
N ALA A 334 -5.04 15.39 0.38
CA ALA A 334 -5.95 14.80 1.36
C ALA A 334 -6.01 15.66 2.61
N ASP A 335 -7.21 16.11 2.99
CA ASP A 335 -7.47 16.78 4.26
C ASP A 335 -7.55 15.76 5.39
N LEU A 336 -6.41 15.47 6.04
CA LEU A 336 -6.34 14.46 7.10
C LEU A 336 -7.12 14.83 8.35
N ILE A 337 -7.41 16.12 8.58
CA ILE A 337 -8.24 16.57 9.70
C ILE A 337 -9.70 16.17 9.43
N GLU A 338 -10.19 16.42 8.23
CA GLU A 338 -11.55 16.05 7.85
C GLU A 338 -11.70 14.52 7.74
N LEU A 339 -10.67 13.81 7.22
CA LEU A 339 -10.67 12.35 7.23
C LEU A 339 -10.75 11.76 8.64
N ALA A 340 -10.01 12.32 9.60
CA ALA A 340 -10.12 11.92 11.00
C ALA A 340 -11.55 12.11 11.54
N ARG A 341 -12.21 13.24 11.27
CA ARG A 341 -13.61 13.46 11.67
C ARG A 341 -14.55 12.42 11.09
N ILE A 342 -14.40 12.13 9.80
CA ILE A 342 -15.24 11.14 9.11
C ILE A 342 -15.08 9.77 9.74
N PHE A 343 -13.85 9.27 9.84
CA PHE A 343 -13.62 7.91 10.32
C PHE A 343 -13.87 7.75 11.82
N GLU A 344 -13.49 8.73 12.66
CA GLU A 344 -13.81 8.71 14.09
C GLU A 344 -15.33 8.73 14.37
N SER A 345 -16.10 9.45 13.56
CA SER A 345 -17.56 9.48 13.71
C SER A 345 -18.23 8.15 13.38
N VAL A 346 -17.62 7.33 12.52
CA VAL A 346 -18.15 6.03 12.09
C VAL A 346 -17.61 4.88 12.96
N ASN A 347 -16.30 4.87 13.23
CA ASN A 347 -15.66 3.84 14.03
C ASN A 347 -14.42 4.38 14.78
N PRO A 348 -14.56 4.82 16.04
CA PRO A 348 -13.44 5.38 16.81
C PRO A 348 -12.37 4.34 17.21
N ARG A 349 -12.56 3.05 16.88
CA ARG A 349 -11.57 2.00 17.10
C ARG A 349 -10.95 1.48 15.82
N LEU A 350 -11.24 2.13 14.69
CA LEU A 350 -10.71 1.75 13.37
C LEU A 350 -9.18 1.83 13.39
N PRO A 351 -8.46 0.75 13.02
CA PRO A 351 -7.00 0.81 12.90
C PRO A 351 -6.58 1.83 11.85
N MET A 352 -5.60 2.67 12.19
CA MET A 352 -4.99 3.60 11.24
C MET A 352 -3.48 3.61 11.37
N ARG A 353 -2.77 3.88 10.28
CA ARG A 353 -1.33 4.13 10.27
C ARG A 353 -0.97 5.36 9.45
N VAL A 354 0.14 5.97 9.77
CA VAL A 354 0.64 7.16 9.05
C VAL A 354 1.24 6.84 7.67
N ASP A 355 1.44 5.57 7.37
CA ASP A 355 1.97 5.03 6.10
C ASP A 355 3.35 5.60 5.73
N HIS A 356 3.55 6.05 4.48
CA HIS A 356 4.83 6.61 4.07
C HIS A 356 5.10 7.96 4.75
N GLY A 357 6.32 8.15 5.23
CA GLY A 357 6.80 9.38 5.82
C GLY A 357 7.97 9.97 5.05
N MET A 358 8.28 11.23 5.35
CA MET A 358 9.49 11.87 4.84
C MET A 358 10.74 11.17 5.40
N THR A 359 11.82 11.16 4.65
CA THR A 359 13.16 10.88 5.17
C THR A 359 13.72 12.18 5.72
N MET A 360 14.06 12.20 7.01
CA MET A 360 14.55 13.36 7.74
C MET A 360 16.05 13.22 8.08
N LEU A 361 16.70 14.34 8.40
CA LEU A 361 18.06 14.31 8.90
C LEU A 361 18.18 13.38 10.13
N GLY A 362 19.04 12.37 10.02
CA GLY A 362 19.21 11.32 11.03
C GLY A 362 18.50 9.99 10.70
N ASP A 363 17.68 9.95 9.64
CA ASP A 363 17.13 8.72 9.08
C ASP A 363 18.07 8.05 8.06
N GLU A 364 19.02 8.82 7.52
CA GLU A 364 19.93 8.37 6.47
C GLU A 364 20.83 7.22 6.94
N ASN A 365 21.08 6.27 6.07
CA ASN A 365 21.99 5.13 6.31
C ASN A 365 21.60 4.25 7.52
N ARG A 366 20.34 4.28 7.94
CA ARG A 366 19.81 3.45 9.03
C ARG A 366 19.31 2.08 8.56
N GLY A 367 19.25 1.85 7.26
CA GLY A 367 18.73 0.60 6.67
C GLY A 367 17.21 0.47 6.79
N TYR A 368 16.49 1.58 6.78
CA TYR A 368 15.03 1.60 6.70
C TYR A 368 14.57 1.34 5.26
N ASN A 369 13.44 0.70 5.12
CA ASN A 369 12.77 0.59 3.81
C ASN A 369 12.34 1.98 3.32
N ALA A 370 12.36 2.18 2.00
CA ALA A 370 11.97 3.44 1.38
C ALA A 370 10.53 3.84 1.78
N GLY A 371 10.35 5.10 2.21
CA GLY A 371 9.11 5.61 2.75
C GLY A 371 8.79 5.20 4.21
N TYR A 372 9.59 4.32 4.81
CA TYR A 372 9.34 3.76 6.13
C TYR A 372 10.41 4.15 7.17
N SER A 373 11.00 5.33 7.04
CA SER A 373 11.94 5.90 8.01
C SER A 373 11.32 6.08 9.40
N PHE A 374 12.14 6.12 10.45
CA PHE A 374 11.62 6.26 11.81
C PHE A 374 11.27 7.70 12.16
N LEU A 375 12.20 8.65 11.99
CA LEU A 375 11.99 10.05 12.41
C LEU A 375 10.87 10.72 11.63
N GLY A 376 10.84 10.52 10.32
CA GLY A 376 9.78 11.08 9.48
C GLY A 376 8.39 10.54 9.82
N ARG A 377 8.26 9.23 10.04
CA ARG A 377 6.98 8.65 10.46
C ARG A 377 6.63 8.96 11.92
N MET A 378 7.61 9.09 12.81
CA MET A 378 7.39 9.56 14.18
C MET A 378 6.85 10.99 14.19
N PHE A 379 7.43 11.87 13.37
CA PHE A 379 6.91 13.23 13.18
C PHE A 379 5.47 13.23 12.67
N ALA A 380 5.18 12.40 11.66
CA ALA A 380 3.84 12.20 11.12
C ALA A 380 2.86 11.67 12.19
N MET A 381 3.29 10.67 12.98
CA MET A 381 2.47 10.12 14.07
C MET A 381 2.13 11.19 15.11
N GLY A 382 3.09 12.05 15.48
CA GLY A 382 2.82 13.17 16.40
C GLY A 382 1.78 14.16 15.83
N GLN A 383 1.85 14.46 14.52
CA GLN A 383 0.85 15.31 13.86
C GLN A 383 -0.54 14.67 13.88
N VAL A 384 -0.64 13.39 13.51
CA VAL A 384 -1.93 12.67 13.48
C VAL A 384 -2.48 12.47 14.90
N GLN A 385 -1.64 12.21 15.90
CA GLN A 385 -2.08 12.17 17.31
C GLN A 385 -2.68 13.51 17.77
N GLY A 386 -2.09 14.63 17.35
CA GLY A 386 -2.65 15.97 17.62
C GLY A 386 -4.00 16.20 16.95
N ILE A 387 -4.16 15.74 15.71
CA ILE A 387 -5.45 15.76 14.99
C ILE A 387 -6.49 14.93 15.75
N LEU A 388 -6.16 13.67 16.08
CA LEU A 388 -7.07 12.76 16.78
C LEU A 388 -7.49 13.31 18.15
N ALA A 389 -6.54 13.84 18.93
CA ALA A 389 -6.86 14.45 20.22
C ALA A 389 -7.83 15.63 20.12
N THR A 390 -7.77 16.38 19.03
CA THR A 390 -8.69 17.49 18.75
C THR A 390 -10.05 16.98 18.31
N VAL A 391 -10.08 16.08 17.34
CA VAL A 391 -11.30 15.52 16.77
C VAL A 391 -12.08 14.69 17.80
N ASP A 392 -11.40 13.86 18.60
CA ASP A 392 -12.03 13.09 19.66
C ASP A 392 -12.72 14.02 20.68
N ARG A 393 -12.07 15.12 21.03
CA ARG A 393 -12.68 16.14 21.92
C ARG A 393 -13.90 16.79 21.29
N GLU A 394 -13.86 17.12 20.00
CA GLU A 394 -15.01 17.68 19.26
C GLU A 394 -16.20 16.70 19.24
N LEU A 395 -15.92 15.40 19.09
CA LEU A 395 -16.93 14.34 19.02
C LEU A 395 -17.35 13.77 20.37
N GLY A 396 -16.73 14.20 21.48
CA GLY A 396 -16.99 13.66 22.83
C GLY A 396 -16.44 12.24 23.02
N ILE A 397 -15.43 11.86 22.26
CA ILE A 397 -14.73 10.57 22.35
C ILE A 397 -13.55 10.72 23.32
N GLU A 398 -13.31 9.72 24.15
CA GLU A 398 -12.16 9.70 25.05
C GLU A 398 -10.86 9.42 24.25
N TYR A 399 -9.99 10.43 24.19
CA TYR A 399 -8.68 10.29 23.58
C TYR A 399 -7.71 9.53 24.50
N LYS A 400 -7.17 8.41 24.01
CA LYS A 400 -6.13 7.67 24.73
C LYS A 400 -4.77 8.34 24.57
N GLN A 401 -4.26 8.88 25.66
CA GLN A 401 -2.94 9.52 25.67
C GLN A 401 -1.82 8.48 25.64
N PRO A 402 -0.78 8.68 24.79
CA PRO A 402 0.37 7.77 24.71
C PRO A 402 1.14 7.60 26.02
N MET A 403 1.14 8.65 26.85
CA MET A 403 1.86 8.69 28.14
C MET A 403 0.86 8.86 29.30
N SER A 404 -0.17 8.02 29.38
CA SER A 404 -1.07 8.01 30.51
C SER A 404 -0.35 7.44 31.75
N PHE A 405 -0.28 8.22 32.82
CA PHE A 405 0.17 7.76 34.14
C PHE A 405 -0.96 7.11 34.95
N GLN A 406 -2.17 7.05 34.41
CA GLN A 406 -3.30 6.32 34.97
C GLN A 406 -3.24 4.88 34.47
N GLN A 407 -3.02 3.94 35.36
CA GLN A 407 -3.15 2.50 35.12
C GLN A 407 -4.59 2.06 35.36
#